data_a37d232d3c2fa106a195a5014f58a6c6
#
_entry.id   a37d232d3c2fa106a195a5014f58a6c6
#
_cell.length_a   1.000
_cell.length_b   1.000
_cell.length_c   1.000
_cell.angle_alpha   90.00
_cell.angle_beta   90.00
_cell.angle_gamma   90.00
#
_symmetry.space_group_name_H-M   'P 1'
#
loop_
_entity.id
_entity.type
_entity.pdbx_description
1 polymer ?
#
loop_
_entity_poly.entity_id
_entity_poly.type
_entity_poly.pdbx_seq_one_letter_code
_entity_poly.pdbx_strand_id
1 'polypeptide(L)'
;SPVSGSMSSQLGAVGDLGRLGGGAKGTANFPEGMSFNPNIKNHLSNFDGLTQKSGISGTHNLDAFNQAATTNGVKVLSETPTSVAGITTVRYQIPAYDRAGNIVGFKDKIFPKTVYDPKIFTDQGILDLGQQAAAGGYKDALSKGLSQYDSVAGGITFRVYLDKFTGTVTNFHPK
;
A
#
# COMPACT_ATOMS: atom_id res chain seq x y z
N SER A 1 -3.02 -17.68 14.23
CA SER A 1 -2.99 -17.13 14.01
C SER A 1 -3.04 -17.13 13.86
N PRO A 2 -2.57 -17.17 13.75
CA PRO A 2 -2.51 -16.66 13.63
C PRO A 2 -2.68 -16.63 13.37
N VAL A 3 -2.30 -16.83 13.69
CA VAL A 3 -2.30 -16.22 13.37
C VAL A 3 -2.71 -16.33 13.11
N SER A 4 -2.83 -16.98 13.52
CA SER A 4 -3.02 -16.58 13.17
C SER A 4 -3.45 -16.53 12.87
N GLY A 5 -3.43 -17.15 13.18
CA GLY A 5 -3.52 -16.61 12.87
C GLY A 5 -3.93 -16.53 12.69
N SER A 6 -3.97 -16.66 12.93
CA SER A 6 -4.07 -16.00 12.67
C SER A 6 -4.37 -15.72 12.49
N MET A 7 -4.28 -15.77 12.57
CA MET A 7 -4.32 -15.06 12.45
C MET A 7 -4.72 -14.68 12.29
N SER A 8 -4.73 -15.06 12.42
CA SER A 8 -4.93 -14.38 12.21
C SER A 8 -5.23 -14.09 12.25
N SER A 9 -5.09 -14.21 12.53
CA SER A 9 -5.06 -13.52 12.56
C SER A 9 -5.08 -13.25 12.66
N GLN A 10 -4.91 -13.11 12.96
CA GLN A 10 -4.71 -12.47 13.05
C GLN A 10 -4.81 -11.76 13.17
N LEU A 11 -4.82 -11.79 13.35
CA LEU A 11 -4.90 -10.95 13.48
C LEU A 11 -5.36 -10.07 13.69
N GLY A 12 -5.49 -9.83 13.86
CA GLY A 12 -5.61 -8.82 13.88
C GLY A 12 -5.83 -8.03 14.34
N ALA A 13 -5.74 -7.59 14.61
CA ALA A 13 -5.71 -6.62 14.85
C ALA A 13 -5.83 -5.73 15.19
N VAL A 14 -5.71 -5.23 15.42
CA VAL A 14 -5.84 -4.37 15.65
C VAL A 14 -6.43 -3.48 15.68
N GLY A 15 -6.72 -3.44 15.75
CA GLY A 15 -6.93 -2.46 15.47
C GLY A 15 -7.40 -1.75 15.56
N ASP A 16 -7.35 -1.47 15.96
CA ASP A 16 -7.65 -0.72 15.79
C ASP A 16 -7.50 0.12 16.00
N LEU A 17 -7.13 0.21 16.32
CA LEU A 17 -6.94 0.92 16.24
C LEU A 17 -7.00 1.64 16.03
N GLY A 18 -6.92 1.73 16.27
CA GLY A 18 -6.83 2.25 15.88
C GLY A 18 -7.04 2.03 16.12
N ARG A 19 -7.09 1.88 16.46
CA ARG A 19 -7.12 1.55 16.44
C ARG A 19 -6.92 1.47 16.34
N LEU A 20 -6.71 1.42 16.76
CA LEU A 20 -6.55 1.14 16.23
C LEU A 20 -7.10 1.10 15.65
N GLY A 21 -7.35 1.07 15.72
CA GLY A 21 -7.57 1.05 14.97
C GLY A 21 -7.99 0.52 14.71
N GLY A 22 -8.29 0.22 14.86
CA GLY A 22 -8.33 -0.32 14.38
C GLY A 22 -8.47 -1.09 14.46
N GLY A 23 -8.68 -1.59 14.76
CA GLY A 23 -8.47 -2.36 14.70
C GLY A 23 -8.49 -3.18 15.11
N ALA A 24 -8.51 -3.76 15.39
CA ALA A 24 -8.26 -4.63 15.63
C ALA A 24 -8.65 -5.42 15.98
N LYS A 25 -8.80 -5.80 15.91
CA LYS A 25 -8.84 -6.68 16.35
C LYS A 25 -8.28 -7.57 16.40
N GLY A 26 -8.28 -7.51 16.26
CA GLY A 26 -7.51 -8.68 16.21
C GLY A 26 -6.40 -8.67 17.03
N THR A 27 -5.85 -9.39 17.16
CA THR A 27 -5.02 -9.90 18.19
C THR A 27 -3.54 -9.71 17.93
N ALA A 28 -3.20 -8.91 16.94
CA ALA A 28 -1.80 -8.66 16.65
C ALA A 28 -1.15 -7.85 17.77
N ASN A 29 0.03 -8.27 18.20
CA ASN A 29 0.83 -7.54 19.19
C ASN A 29 1.76 -6.60 18.47
N PHE A 30 1.51 -5.31 18.62
CA PHE A 30 2.37 -4.30 18.03
C PHE A 30 3.42 -3.84 19.03
N PRO A 31 4.63 -3.47 18.58
CA PRO A 31 5.64 -2.91 19.44
C PRO A 31 5.15 -1.69 20.19
N GLU A 32 5.66 -1.50 21.42
CA GLU A 32 5.32 -0.34 22.23
C GLU A 32 5.72 0.95 21.51
N GLY A 33 4.85 1.95 21.58
CA GLY A 33 5.08 3.25 20.94
C GLY A 33 4.70 3.30 19.48
N MET A 34 4.35 2.17 18.88
CA MET A 34 3.95 2.11 17.49
C MET A 34 2.51 2.57 17.32
N SER A 35 2.28 3.43 16.33
CA SER A 35 0.93 3.86 15.96
C SER A 35 0.85 3.93 14.43
N PHE A 36 -0.37 3.98 13.91
CA PHE A 36 -0.64 4.05 12.48
C PHE A 36 -1.46 5.29 12.14
N ASN A 37 -1.12 5.94 11.03
CA ASN A 37 -1.95 6.99 10.48
C ASN A 37 -3.31 6.38 10.10
N PRO A 38 -4.45 6.95 10.57
CA PRO A 38 -5.76 6.39 10.28
C PRO A 38 -6.17 6.44 8.82
N ASN A 39 -5.49 7.21 7.98
CA ASN A 39 -5.81 7.34 6.56
C ASN A 39 -5.12 6.30 5.67
N ILE A 40 -4.31 5.39 6.25
CA ILE A 40 -3.54 4.44 5.45
C ILE A 40 -4.46 3.59 4.57
N LYS A 41 -5.54 3.06 5.11
CA LYS A 41 -6.46 2.19 4.36
C LYS A 41 -7.03 2.92 3.13
N ASN A 42 -7.48 4.15 3.32
CA ASN A 42 -8.04 4.93 2.23
C ASN A 42 -7.01 5.26 1.16
N HIS A 43 -5.83 5.69 1.57
CA HIS A 43 -4.73 5.99 0.63
C HIS A 43 -4.27 4.73 -0.10
N LEU A 44 -4.15 3.61 0.61
CA LEU A 44 -3.72 2.34 0.06
C LEU A 44 -4.67 1.84 -1.03
N SER A 45 -5.97 1.94 -0.79
CA SER A 45 -6.99 1.32 -1.63
C SER A 45 -7.49 2.22 -2.74
N ASN A 46 -7.64 3.51 -2.48
CA ASN A 46 -8.36 4.43 -3.35
C ASN A 46 -7.43 5.39 -4.09
N PHE A 47 -7.97 5.99 -5.16
CA PHE A 47 -7.24 7.01 -5.91
C PHE A 47 -6.97 8.24 -5.04
N ASP A 48 -5.73 8.68 -5.02
CA ASP A 48 -5.27 9.79 -4.18
C ASP A 48 -4.49 10.82 -4.98
N GLY A 49 -4.75 10.92 -6.26
CA GLY A 49 -4.17 11.94 -7.12
C GLY A 49 -3.18 11.41 -8.14
N LEU A 50 -2.83 12.27 -9.08
CA LEU A 50 -1.89 11.97 -10.14
C LEU A 50 -0.98 13.18 -10.36
N THR A 51 0.32 12.96 -10.32
CA THR A 51 1.30 14.01 -10.62
C THR A 51 2.28 13.52 -11.67
N GLN A 52 2.92 14.46 -12.37
CA GLN A 52 3.93 14.12 -13.37
C GLN A 52 5.16 13.47 -12.73
N LYS A 53 5.48 13.86 -11.50
CA LYS A 53 6.67 13.36 -10.81
C LYS A 53 6.46 11.95 -10.27
N SER A 54 5.28 11.68 -9.69
CA SER A 54 5.03 10.47 -8.91
C SER A 54 4.03 9.51 -9.55
N GLY A 55 3.36 9.92 -10.62
CA GLY A 55 2.31 9.13 -11.25
C GLY A 55 1.06 9.09 -10.37
N ILE A 56 0.39 7.95 -10.35
CA ILE A 56 -0.82 7.73 -9.56
C ILE A 56 -0.44 7.44 -8.11
N SER A 57 -0.98 8.24 -7.19
CA SER A 57 -0.73 8.07 -5.75
C SER A 57 -1.74 7.10 -5.16
N GLY A 58 -1.28 6.28 -4.20
CA GLY A 58 -2.12 5.27 -3.57
C GLY A 58 -2.60 4.25 -4.59
N THR A 59 -3.89 3.90 -4.51
CA THR A 59 -4.56 3.16 -5.59
C THR A 59 -3.96 1.77 -5.82
N HIS A 60 -3.66 1.04 -4.76
CA HIS A 60 -3.08 -0.30 -4.88
C HIS A 60 -4.13 -1.40 -5.06
N ASN A 61 -5.42 -1.08 -4.94
CA ASN A 61 -6.51 -1.97 -5.33
C ASN A 61 -6.60 -1.97 -6.86
N LEU A 62 -6.54 -3.16 -7.48
CA LEU A 62 -6.49 -3.27 -8.94
C LEU A 62 -7.69 -2.62 -9.63
N ASP A 63 -8.89 -2.83 -9.09
CA ASP A 63 -10.09 -2.23 -9.69
C ASP A 63 -10.06 -0.71 -9.60
N ALA A 64 -9.64 -0.18 -8.46
CA ALA A 64 -9.47 1.26 -8.28
C ALA A 64 -8.41 1.82 -9.23
N PHE A 65 -7.31 1.08 -9.41
CA PHE A 65 -6.25 1.47 -10.34
C PHE A 65 -6.78 1.52 -11.78
N ASN A 66 -7.50 0.50 -12.21
CA ASN A 66 -8.04 0.44 -13.57
C ASN A 66 -9.03 1.58 -13.83
N GLN A 67 -9.86 1.89 -12.83
CA GLN A 67 -10.79 3.02 -12.94
C GLN A 67 -10.06 4.35 -13.02
N ALA A 68 -9.05 4.55 -12.19
CA ALA A 68 -8.24 5.78 -12.20
C ALA A 68 -7.50 5.92 -13.52
N ALA A 69 -6.95 4.83 -14.04
CA ALA A 69 -6.27 4.84 -15.34
C ALA A 69 -7.21 5.26 -16.48
N THR A 70 -8.40 4.70 -16.51
CA THR A 70 -9.40 5.05 -17.53
C THR A 70 -9.81 6.52 -17.40
N THR A 71 -10.14 6.95 -16.19
CA THR A 71 -10.61 8.32 -15.94
C THR A 71 -9.55 9.36 -16.28
N ASN A 72 -8.27 9.05 -16.05
CA ASN A 72 -7.18 10.00 -16.24
C ASN A 72 -6.39 9.79 -17.55
N GLY A 73 -6.88 8.94 -18.42
CA GLY A 73 -6.24 8.71 -19.72
C GLY A 73 -4.87 8.07 -19.64
N VAL A 74 -4.61 7.29 -18.60
CA VAL A 74 -3.33 6.63 -18.37
C VAL A 74 -3.19 5.42 -19.30
N LYS A 75 -1.99 5.24 -19.84
CA LYS A 75 -1.68 4.10 -20.73
C LYS A 75 -1.03 3.00 -19.91
N VAL A 76 -1.73 1.87 -19.76
CA VAL A 76 -1.18 0.69 -19.09
C VAL A 76 -0.38 -0.11 -20.12
N LEU A 77 0.91 -0.29 -19.84
CA LEU A 77 1.82 -0.99 -20.76
C LEU A 77 1.86 -2.48 -20.49
N SER A 78 1.82 -2.89 -19.24
CA SER A 78 1.91 -4.29 -18.87
C SER A 78 1.32 -4.56 -17.49
N GLU A 79 0.88 -5.80 -17.30
CA GLU A 79 0.46 -6.34 -16.01
C GLU A 79 1.18 -7.66 -15.83
N THR A 80 2.11 -7.71 -14.89
CA THR A 80 2.98 -8.86 -14.68
C THR A 80 2.66 -9.50 -13.34
N PRO A 81 2.20 -10.77 -13.32
CA PRO A 81 1.98 -11.49 -12.06
C PRO A 81 3.27 -11.60 -11.26
N THR A 82 3.15 -11.61 -9.95
CA THR A 82 4.25 -11.87 -9.04
C THR A 82 4.18 -13.33 -8.55
N SER A 83 5.12 -13.71 -7.69
CA SER A 83 5.11 -15.04 -7.07
C SER A 83 3.93 -15.23 -6.11
N VAL A 84 3.25 -14.17 -5.71
CA VAL A 84 2.09 -14.22 -4.83
C VAL A 84 0.82 -14.07 -5.68
N ALA A 85 -0.06 -15.06 -5.62
CA ALA A 85 -1.33 -15.00 -6.35
C ALA A 85 -2.14 -13.79 -5.91
N GLY A 86 -2.64 -13.01 -6.86
CA GLY A 86 -3.41 -11.80 -6.58
C GLY A 86 -2.58 -10.54 -6.41
N ILE A 87 -1.25 -10.64 -6.50
CA ILE A 87 -0.36 -9.47 -6.46
C ILE A 87 0.31 -9.34 -7.81
N THR A 88 0.12 -8.19 -8.45
CA THR A 88 0.55 -7.92 -9.83
C THR A 88 1.31 -6.60 -9.87
N THR A 89 2.33 -6.53 -10.72
CA THR A 89 3.02 -5.27 -11.02
C THR A 89 2.47 -4.72 -12.33
N VAL A 90 1.91 -3.51 -12.28
CA VAL A 90 1.49 -2.80 -13.48
C VAL A 90 2.53 -1.74 -13.82
N ARG A 91 2.73 -1.52 -15.12
CA ARG A 91 3.59 -0.45 -15.62
C ARG A 91 2.77 0.42 -16.52
N TYR A 92 2.91 1.73 -16.34
CA TYR A 92 2.04 2.68 -17.03
C TYR A 92 2.78 3.97 -17.34
N GLN A 93 2.21 4.72 -18.31
CA GLN A 93 2.65 6.07 -18.69
C GLN A 93 1.49 7.03 -18.51
N ILE A 94 1.79 8.24 -18.06
CA ILE A 94 0.78 9.28 -17.89
C ILE A 94 0.67 10.12 -19.14
N PRO A 95 -0.50 10.74 -19.42
CA PRO A 95 -0.69 11.52 -20.63
C PRO A 95 0.13 12.81 -20.64
N ALA A 96 0.50 13.22 -21.83
CA ALA A 96 1.04 14.54 -22.11
C ALA A 96 -0.07 15.40 -22.71
N TYR A 97 -0.21 16.64 -22.23
CA TYR A 97 -1.28 17.55 -22.66
C TYR A 97 -0.72 18.73 -23.42
N ASP A 98 -1.49 19.21 -24.42
CA ASP A 98 -1.23 20.50 -25.04
C ASP A 98 -1.79 21.62 -24.17
N ARG A 99 -1.66 22.88 -24.65
CA ARG A 99 -2.14 24.05 -23.91
C ARG A 99 -3.66 24.08 -23.77
N ALA A 100 -4.38 23.44 -24.69
CA ALA A 100 -5.83 23.35 -24.68
C ALA A 100 -6.36 22.23 -23.78
N GLY A 101 -5.45 21.43 -23.18
CA GLY A 101 -5.83 20.32 -22.31
C GLY A 101 -6.13 19.02 -23.04
N ASN A 102 -5.79 18.94 -24.32
CA ASN A 102 -5.97 17.70 -25.10
C ASN A 102 -4.77 16.78 -24.92
N ILE A 103 -5.04 15.48 -24.87
CA ILE A 103 -3.97 14.48 -24.81
C ILE A 103 -3.32 14.39 -26.19
N VAL A 104 -2.01 14.65 -26.24
CA VAL A 104 -1.25 14.63 -27.50
C VAL A 104 -0.23 13.49 -27.52
N GLY A 105 -0.21 12.64 -26.52
CA GLY A 105 0.71 11.52 -26.39
C GLY A 105 0.88 11.15 -24.94
N PHE A 106 2.00 10.49 -24.63
CA PHE A 106 2.31 10.06 -23.26
C PHE A 106 3.72 10.49 -22.90
N LYS A 107 3.93 10.74 -21.59
CA LYS A 107 5.25 11.00 -21.06
C LYS A 107 6.11 9.75 -21.20
N ASP A 108 7.41 9.93 -21.45
CA ASP A 108 8.33 8.80 -21.65
C ASP A 108 8.52 7.97 -20.39
N LYS A 109 8.38 8.59 -19.22
CA LYS A 109 8.61 7.90 -17.95
C LYS A 109 7.60 6.77 -17.74
N ILE A 110 8.11 5.60 -17.38
CA ILE A 110 7.29 4.43 -17.05
C ILE A 110 7.26 4.29 -15.55
N PHE A 111 6.04 4.27 -14.98
CA PHE A 111 5.83 4.11 -13.55
C PHE A 111 5.44 2.66 -13.26
N PRO A 112 6.06 2.03 -12.24
CA PRO A 112 5.57 0.75 -11.74
C PRO A 112 4.60 0.98 -10.58
N LYS A 113 3.65 0.06 -10.42
CA LYS A 113 2.79 0.01 -9.25
C LYS A 113 2.44 -1.43 -8.96
N THR A 114 2.63 -1.85 -7.72
CA THR A 114 2.22 -3.17 -7.26
C THR A 114 0.79 -3.05 -6.72
N VAL A 115 -0.11 -3.84 -7.30
CA VAL A 115 -1.53 -3.81 -6.98
C VAL A 115 -2.00 -5.17 -6.50
N TYR A 116 -3.10 -5.19 -5.72
CA TYR A 116 -3.74 -6.42 -5.28
C TYR A 116 -5.10 -6.57 -5.93
N ASP A 117 -5.45 -7.81 -6.26
CA ASP A 117 -6.75 -8.16 -6.82
C ASP A 117 -7.79 -8.22 -5.68
N PRO A 118 -8.82 -7.35 -5.71
CA PRO A 118 -9.82 -7.34 -4.64
C PRO A 118 -10.68 -8.61 -4.56
N LYS A 119 -10.62 -9.47 -5.58
CA LYS A 119 -11.28 -10.78 -5.51
C LYS A 119 -10.52 -11.77 -4.66
N ILE A 120 -9.22 -11.51 -4.40
CA ILE A 120 -8.34 -12.41 -3.63
C ILE A 120 -8.03 -11.78 -2.27
N PHE A 121 -7.75 -10.48 -2.24
CA PHE A 121 -7.45 -9.74 -1.01
C PHE A 121 -8.48 -8.63 -0.85
N THR A 122 -9.15 -8.59 0.30
CA THR A 122 -9.97 -7.43 0.64
C THR A 122 -9.06 -6.25 1.01
N ASP A 123 -9.60 -5.03 0.95
CA ASP A 123 -8.86 -3.85 1.41
C ASP A 123 -8.42 -4.00 2.86
N GLN A 124 -9.30 -4.54 3.71
CA GLN A 124 -8.97 -4.79 5.11
C GLN A 124 -7.88 -5.86 5.25
N GLY A 125 -7.94 -6.91 4.42
CA GLY A 125 -6.94 -7.96 4.44
C GLY A 125 -5.55 -7.46 4.10
N ILE A 126 -5.43 -6.60 3.09
CA ILE A 126 -4.15 -5.97 2.73
C ILE A 126 -3.70 -5.01 3.83
N LEU A 127 -4.62 -4.25 4.42
CA LEU A 127 -4.28 -3.37 5.55
C LEU A 127 -3.70 -4.18 6.70
N ASP A 128 -4.34 -5.29 7.07
CA ASP A 128 -3.88 -6.13 8.17
C ASP A 128 -2.48 -6.71 7.90
N LEU A 129 -2.23 -7.18 6.68
CA LEU A 129 -0.92 -7.69 6.30
C LEU A 129 0.14 -6.59 6.35
N GLY A 130 -0.19 -5.40 5.86
CA GLY A 130 0.71 -4.26 5.92
C GLY A 130 1.05 -3.85 7.35
N GLN A 131 0.08 -3.89 8.26
CA GLN A 131 0.32 -3.63 9.68
C GLN A 131 1.24 -4.68 10.30
N GLN A 132 1.04 -5.95 9.95
CA GLN A 132 1.92 -7.03 10.41
C GLN A 132 3.34 -6.85 9.89
N ALA A 133 3.49 -6.53 8.62
CA ALA A 133 4.80 -6.27 8.03
C ALA A 133 5.47 -5.08 8.72
N ALA A 134 4.73 -4.00 8.91
CA ALA A 134 5.25 -2.82 9.59
C ALA A 134 5.74 -3.17 10.99
N ALA A 135 4.96 -3.93 11.75
CA ALA A 135 5.33 -4.35 13.11
C ALA A 135 6.59 -5.21 13.10
N GLY A 136 6.74 -6.07 12.10
CA GLY A 136 7.88 -6.98 12.02
C GLY A 136 9.23 -6.30 11.87
N GLY A 137 9.28 -5.15 11.20
CA GLY A 137 10.53 -4.41 10.99
C GLY A 137 10.68 -3.16 11.85
N TYR A 138 9.70 -2.86 12.69
CA TYR A 138 9.57 -1.57 13.37
C TYR A 138 10.75 -1.26 14.31
N LYS A 139 11.06 -2.18 15.22
CA LYS A 139 12.12 -1.96 16.21
C LYS A 139 13.49 -1.77 15.55
N ASP A 140 13.77 -2.60 14.55
CA ASP A 140 15.02 -2.49 13.80
C ASP A 140 15.10 -1.14 13.06
N ALA A 141 14.03 -0.74 12.40
CA ALA A 141 13.97 0.53 11.69
C ALA A 141 14.20 1.71 12.63
N LEU A 142 13.55 1.70 13.80
CA LEU A 142 13.74 2.76 14.79
C LEU A 142 15.19 2.80 15.29
N SER A 143 15.77 1.64 15.58
CA SER A 143 17.15 1.57 16.09
C SER A 143 18.16 2.10 15.08
N LYS A 144 17.86 1.96 13.79
CA LYS A 144 18.71 2.42 12.69
C LYS A 144 18.37 3.84 12.23
N GLY A 145 17.36 4.47 12.80
CA GLY A 145 16.94 5.81 12.40
C GLY A 145 16.37 5.90 11.00
N LEU A 146 15.71 4.82 10.53
CA LEU A 146 15.15 4.78 9.19
C LEU A 146 13.78 5.45 9.15
N SER A 147 13.52 6.17 8.06
CA SER A 147 12.18 6.72 7.78
C SER A 147 11.41 5.86 6.79
N GLN A 148 12.04 4.80 6.29
CA GLN A 148 11.47 3.91 5.29
C GLN A 148 12.16 2.56 5.39
N TYR A 149 11.40 1.48 5.30
CA TYR A 149 11.96 0.12 5.32
C TYR A 149 11.03 -0.85 4.60
N ASP A 150 11.58 -2.00 4.20
CA ASP A 150 10.81 -3.08 3.59
C ASP A 150 10.64 -4.21 4.60
N SER A 151 9.46 -4.82 4.60
CA SER A 151 9.14 -5.93 5.49
C SER A 151 8.11 -6.83 4.84
N VAL A 152 8.08 -8.10 5.21
CA VAL A 152 7.24 -9.11 4.56
C VAL A 152 6.16 -9.61 5.51
N ALA A 153 4.94 -9.73 5.00
CA ALA A 153 3.85 -10.43 5.67
C ALA A 153 3.01 -11.14 4.61
N GLY A 154 2.62 -12.39 4.90
CA GLY A 154 1.83 -13.19 3.96
C GLY A 154 2.53 -13.41 2.62
N GLY A 155 3.87 -13.41 2.60
CA GLY A 155 4.65 -13.52 1.38
C GLY A 155 4.76 -12.24 0.57
N ILE A 156 4.07 -11.18 0.98
CA ILE A 156 4.06 -9.89 0.28
C ILE A 156 5.08 -8.97 0.92
N THR A 157 5.97 -8.39 0.11
CA THR A 157 6.88 -7.35 0.57
C THR A 157 6.14 -6.02 0.59
N PHE A 158 6.16 -5.36 1.74
CA PHE A 158 5.60 -4.03 1.90
C PHE A 158 6.71 -3.02 2.09
N ARG A 159 6.56 -1.86 1.45
CA ARG A 159 7.36 -0.68 1.78
C ARG A 159 6.62 0.09 2.84
N VAL A 160 7.30 0.37 3.96
CA VAL A 160 6.72 1.02 5.13
C VAL A 160 7.38 2.37 5.32
N TYR A 161 6.57 3.39 5.57
CA TYR A 161 7.04 4.75 5.83
C TYR A 161 6.81 5.09 7.29
N LEU A 162 7.84 5.57 7.94
CA LEU A 162 7.88 5.76 9.39
C LEU A 162 8.31 7.18 9.72
N ASP A 163 7.51 7.86 10.55
CA ASP A 163 7.98 9.06 11.23
C ASP A 163 8.79 8.62 12.42
N LYS A 164 10.10 8.66 12.28
CA LYS A 164 11.01 8.15 13.31
C LYS A 164 11.04 9.00 14.58
N PHE A 165 10.51 10.22 14.53
CA PHE A 165 10.47 11.10 15.70
C PHE A 165 9.25 10.84 16.57
N THR A 166 8.12 10.46 15.97
CA THR A 166 6.88 10.18 16.70
C THR A 166 6.61 8.68 16.87
N GLY A 167 7.27 7.83 16.08
CA GLY A 167 7.01 6.40 16.07
C GLY A 167 5.76 6.02 15.28
N THR A 168 5.20 6.95 14.51
CA THR A 168 4.01 6.69 13.72
C THR A 168 4.36 6.12 12.36
N VAL A 169 3.74 5.00 12.00
CA VAL A 169 3.75 4.50 10.63
C VAL A 169 2.78 5.36 9.82
N THR A 170 3.33 6.13 8.88
CA THR A 170 2.54 7.12 8.14
C THR A 170 1.89 6.51 6.90
N ASN A 171 2.49 5.47 6.35
CA ASN A 171 1.96 4.79 5.16
C ASN A 171 2.66 3.44 4.98
N PHE A 172 2.05 2.56 4.22
CA PHE A 172 2.68 1.38 3.66
C PHE A 172 1.92 0.93 2.42
N HIS A 173 2.60 0.17 1.58
CA HIS A 173 1.97 -0.40 0.39
C HIS A 173 2.77 -1.62 -0.10
N PRO A 174 2.15 -2.54 -0.86
CA PRO A 174 2.89 -3.60 -1.53
C PRO A 174 3.95 -3.00 -2.46
N LYS A 175 5.09 -3.64 -2.45
CA LYS A 175 6.24 -3.17 -3.24
C LYS A 175 6.43 -4.00 -4.49
#